data_6a7204b52e7527d7561d339079889470
#
_entry.id   6a7204b52e7527d7561d339079889470
#
_cell.length_a   1.000
_cell.length_b   1.000
_cell.length_c   1.000
_cell.angle_alpha   90.00
_cell.angle_beta   90.00
_cell.angle_gamma   90.00
#
_symmetry.space_group_name_H-M   'P 1'
#
loop_
_entity.id
_entity.type
_entity.pdbx_description
1 polymer ?
#
loop_
_entity_poly.entity_id
_entity_poly.type
_entity_poly.pdbx_seq_one_letter_code
_entity_poly.pdbx_strand_id
1 'polypeptide(L)'
;PVSGAFLDFALYTFHNAKLRLENNIGTYFYIPKLENSHESQLWDDIFTLSEDELNLPRGTIRATVLLETISASFEIEEMLYSLKEHSLGMNAGRWDYIFSAIKKHRDLKDINFPDRSQITMTVPFMKAYTELLVQSCHKRGAHAIGGMSAFIPNRRNPEITEKAIDQVKKDKEREVNMGFDGSWVAHPDLVKVCKDVFKDSLGTKENQIDFVPNEPVISENMLQDFNIPGSTITEEGIRTNIRVGILYIQSWLLGQGAAALYLSLIHISEPTRRHL
;
A
#
# COMPACT_ATOMS: atom_id res chain seq x y z
N PRO A 1 22.44 17.43 -8.91
CA PRO A 1 21.30 16.96 -8.12
C PRO A 1 21.36 15.44 -8.00
N VAL A 2 21.05 14.91 -6.82
CA VAL A 2 20.98 13.46 -6.54
C VAL A 2 19.54 13.15 -6.13
N SER A 3 19.01 11.99 -6.53
CA SER A 3 17.72 11.52 -6.07
C SER A 3 17.77 11.27 -4.56
N GLY A 4 16.81 11.87 -3.81
CA GLY A 4 16.74 11.66 -2.36
C GLY A 4 16.50 10.20 -2.00
N ALA A 5 15.64 9.50 -2.76
CA ALA A 5 15.36 8.09 -2.53
C ALA A 5 16.62 7.21 -2.69
N PHE A 6 17.41 7.46 -3.72
CA PHE A 6 18.64 6.71 -3.95
C PHE A 6 19.73 7.05 -2.93
N LEU A 7 19.81 8.32 -2.50
CA LEU A 7 20.74 8.71 -1.45
C LEU A 7 20.40 8.04 -0.12
N ASP A 8 19.15 8.07 0.29
CA ASP A 8 18.70 7.44 1.54
C ASP A 8 18.93 5.93 1.50
N PHE A 9 18.57 5.29 0.38
CA PHE A 9 18.83 3.88 0.16
C PHE A 9 20.32 3.54 0.23
N ALA A 10 21.16 4.29 -0.48
CA ALA A 10 22.61 4.04 -0.55
C ALA A 10 23.26 4.20 0.82
N LEU A 11 22.95 5.27 1.55
CA LEU A 11 23.48 5.50 2.90
C LEU A 11 23.07 4.39 3.86
N TYR A 12 21.78 4.04 3.86
CA TYR A 12 21.29 2.97 4.72
C TYR A 12 21.95 1.62 4.41
N THR A 13 22.01 1.25 3.13
CA THR A 13 22.56 -0.04 2.68
C THR A 13 24.05 -0.12 2.96
N PHE A 14 24.80 0.92 2.65
CA PHE A 14 26.25 0.99 2.89
C PHE A 14 26.60 0.78 4.37
N HIS A 15 25.89 1.44 5.27
CA HIS A 15 26.20 1.37 6.70
C HIS A 15 25.64 0.14 7.40
N ASN A 16 24.59 -0.50 6.87
CA ASN A 16 23.85 -1.51 7.63
C ASN A 16 23.84 -2.91 7.00
N ALA A 17 23.89 -3.05 5.67
CA ALA A 17 23.57 -4.34 5.03
C ALA A 17 24.52 -5.48 5.46
N LYS A 18 25.81 -5.26 5.53
CA LYS A 18 26.79 -6.26 6.00
C LYS A 18 26.57 -6.64 7.45
N LEU A 19 26.40 -5.64 8.32
CA LEU A 19 26.17 -5.88 9.75
C LEU A 19 24.88 -6.65 9.99
N ARG A 20 23.83 -6.35 9.23
CA ARG A 20 22.56 -7.07 9.29
C ARG A 20 22.72 -8.52 8.85
N LEU A 21 23.41 -8.76 7.75
CA LEU A 21 23.69 -10.09 7.24
C LEU A 21 24.48 -10.93 8.26
N GLU A 22 25.55 -10.37 8.84
CA GLU A 22 26.36 -11.01 9.89
C GLU A 22 25.55 -11.40 11.14
N ASN A 23 24.50 -10.65 11.43
CA ASN A 23 23.58 -10.92 12.55
C ASN A 23 22.34 -11.73 12.14
N ASN A 24 22.28 -12.31 10.93
CA ASN A 24 21.12 -13.01 10.38
C ASN A 24 19.84 -12.15 10.36
N ILE A 25 19.97 -10.87 10.12
CA ILE A 25 18.84 -9.92 9.99
C ILE A 25 18.73 -9.53 8.51
N GLY A 26 17.55 -9.73 7.92
CA GLY A 26 17.31 -9.37 6.53
C GLY A 26 17.35 -7.85 6.30
N THR A 27 17.75 -7.45 5.10
CA THR A 27 17.72 -6.05 4.64
C THR A 27 16.50 -5.85 3.76
N TYR A 28 15.46 -5.24 4.34
CA TYR A 28 14.13 -5.12 3.74
C TYR A 28 13.76 -3.68 3.48
N PHE A 29 13.21 -3.43 2.30
CA PHE A 29 12.74 -2.13 1.86
C PHE A 29 11.28 -2.18 1.41
N TYR A 30 10.64 -1.01 1.44
CA TYR A 30 9.38 -0.75 0.76
C TYR A 30 9.59 0.29 -0.34
N ILE A 31 9.08 0.01 -1.54
CA ILE A 31 9.20 0.89 -2.69
C ILE A 31 7.84 1.50 -2.99
N PRO A 32 7.63 2.79 -2.72
CA PRO A 32 6.37 3.45 -2.97
C PRO A 32 6.29 4.05 -4.39
N LYS A 33 5.05 4.31 -4.84
CA LYS A 33 4.73 5.19 -5.98
C LYS A 33 5.25 4.78 -7.34
N LEU A 34 5.64 3.53 -7.54
CA LEU A 34 5.98 3.05 -8.88
C LEU A 34 4.75 3.09 -9.79
N GLU A 35 4.96 3.51 -11.03
CA GLU A 35 3.89 3.62 -12.03
C GLU A 35 4.01 2.56 -13.14
N ASN A 36 5.17 1.89 -13.29
CA ASN A 36 5.42 0.92 -14.36
C ASN A 36 6.57 -0.04 -14.03
N SER A 37 6.75 -1.04 -14.89
CA SER A 37 7.79 -2.06 -14.76
C SER A 37 9.21 -1.54 -14.97
N HIS A 38 9.42 -0.47 -15.76
CA HIS A 38 10.73 0.13 -15.95
C HIS A 38 11.27 0.77 -14.67
N GLU A 39 10.39 1.38 -13.86
CA GLU A 39 10.78 1.90 -12.55
C GLU A 39 11.13 0.78 -11.58
N SER A 40 10.44 -0.37 -11.68
CA SER A 40 10.80 -1.57 -10.92
C SER A 40 12.16 -2.12 -11.34
N GLN A 41 12.44 -2.18 -12.65
CA GLN A 41 13.73 -2.60 -13.18
C GLN A 41 14.87 -1.68 -12.69
N LEU A 42 14.66 -0.38 -12.69
CA LEU A 42 15.65 0.57 -12.16
C LEU A 42 16.01 0.28 -10.69
N TRP A 43 15.03 -0.09 -9.86
CA TRP A 43 15.31 -0.48 -8.48
C TRP A 43 16.06 -1.81 -8.39
N ASP A 44 15.72 -2.78 -9.23
CA ASP A 44 16.43 -4.07 -9.31
C ASP A 44 17.91 -3.87 -9.71
N ASP A 45 18.17 -3.01 -10.70
CA ASP A 45 19.52 -2.65 -11.14
C ASP A 45 20.33 -1.99 -9.99
N ILE A 46 19.68 -1.11 -9.22
CA ILE A 46 20.31 -0.46 -8.06
C ILE A 46 20.60 -1.45 -6.93
N PHE A 47 19.68 -2.38 -6.64
CA PHE A 47 19.90 -3.42 -5.64
C PHE A 47 21.03 -4.34 -6.06
N THR A 48 21.02 -4.78 -7.32
CA THR A 48 22.08 -5.60 -7.93
C THR A 48 23.45 -4.94 -7.83
N LEU A 49 23.56 -3.68 -8.26
CA LEU A 49 24.79 -2.89 -8.16
C LEU A 49 25.26 -2.78 -6.71
N SER A 50 24.36 -2.52 -5.80
CA SER A 50 24.70 -2.34 -4.38
C SER A 50 25.20 -3.64 -3.73
N GLU A 51 24.61 -4.77 -4.09
CA GLU A 51 25.07 -6.08 -3.63
C GLU A 51 26.45 -6.42 -4.19
N ASP A 52 26.70 -6.12 -5.47
CA ASP A 52 28.00 -6.33 -6.10
C ASP A 52 29.09 -5.45 -5.46
N GLU A 53 28.87 -4.15 -5.32
CA GLU A 53 29.82 -3.20 -4.72
C GLU A 53 30.13 -3.50 -3.24
N LEU A 54 29.16 -4.01 -2.50
CA LEU A 54 29.32 -4.37 -1.09
C LEU A 54 29.75 -5.83 -0.90
N ASN A 55 29.94 -6.61 -1.97
CA ASN A 55 30.22 -8.06 -1.93
C ASN A 55 29.20 -8.82 -1.06
N LEU A 56 27.91 -8.54 -1.28
CA LEU A 56 26.80 -9.25 -0.65
C LEU A 56 26.28 -10.36 -1.58
N PRO A 57 25.79 -11.47 -1.06
CA PRO A 57 25.09 -12.48 -1.87
C PRO A 57 23.87 -11.87 -2.57
N ARG A 58 23.62 -12.32 -3.82
CA ARG A 58 22.44 -11.90 -4.57
C ARG A 58 21.15 -12.20 -3.79
N GLY A 59 20.25 -11.22 -3.70
CA GLY A 59 19.00 -11.32 -2.95
C GLY A 59 19.15 -11.11 -1.44
N THR A 60 20.27 -10.56 -0.98
CA THR A 60 20.42 -10.04 0.41
C THR A 60 19.49 -8.86 0.64
N ILE A 61 19.35 -7.99 -0.36
CA ILE A 61 18.40 -6.88 -0.36
C ILE A 61 17.05 -7.40 -0.85
N ARG A 62 16.00 -7.17 -0.09
CA ARG A 62 14.65 -7.57 -0.44
C ARG A 62 13.70 -6.38 -0.37
N ALA A 63 12.73 -6.34 -1.27
CA ALA A 63 11.77 -5.26 -1.33
C ALA A 63 10.33 -5.73 -1.51
N THR A 64 9.42 -5.00 -0.88
CA THR A 64 7.99 -5.07 -1.15
C THR A 64 7.57 -3.81 -1.90
N VAL A 65 6.90 -3.95 -3.01
CA VAL A 65 6.36 -2.82 -3.77
C VAL A 65 5.00 -2.43 -3.19
N LEU A 66 4.81 -1.15 -2.88
CA LEU A 66 3.48 -0.59 -2.67
C LEU A 66 2.78 -0.45 -4.03
N LEU A 67 1.84 -1.32 -4.30
CA LEU A 67 0.98 -1.21 -5.47
C LEU A 67 -0.10 -0.17 -5.17
N GLU A 68 0.20 1.08 -5.46
CA GLU A 68 -0.59 2.23 -5.02
C GLU A 68 -0.82 3.27 -6.11
N THR A 69 -0.52 2.93 -7.36
CA THR A 69 -0.87 3.74 -8.52
C THR A 69 -1.71 2.92 -9.49
N ILE A 70 -2.71 3.55 -10.10
CA ILE A 70 -3.59 2.83 -11.03
C ILE A 70 -2.84 2.34 -12.27
N SER A 71 -1.83 3.09 -12.75
CA SER A 71 -0.98 2.67 -13.86
C SER A 71 -0.24 1.36 -13.55
N ALA A 72 0.32 1.21 -12.37
CA ALA A 72 1.03 0.00 -11.96
C ALA A 72 0.13 -1.24 -11.91
N SER A 73 -1.18 -1.10 -11.70
CA SER A 73 -2.09 -2.25 -11.67
C SER A 73 -2.24 -2.96 -13.02
N PHE A 74 -1.84 -2.32 -14.12
CA PHE A 74 -1.83 -2.93 -15.45
C PHE A 74 -0.53 -3.68 -15.76
N GLU A 75 0.52 -3.53 -14.93
CA GLU A 75 1.85 -4.12 -15.15
C GLU A 75 2.34 -4.93 -13.93
N ILE A 76 1.43 -5.50 -13.13
CA ILE A 76 1.80 -6.21 -11.88
C ILE A 76 2.76 -7.37 -12.15
N GLU A 77 2.48 -8.20 -13.16
CA GLU A 77 3.33 -9.35 -13.48
C GLU A 77 4.68 -8.92 -14.03
N GLU A 78 4.74 -7.88 -14.85
CA GLU A 78 5.96 -7.30 -15.39
C GLU A 78 6.82 -6.69 -14.28
N MET A 79 6.21 -6.00 -13.32
CA MET A 79 6.90 -5.45 -12.15
C MET A 79 7.47 -6.56 -11.26
N LEU A 80 6.70 -7.63 -11.01
CA LEU A 80 7.19 -8.79 -10.26
C LEU A 80 8.35 -9.48 -10.98
N TYR A 81 8.27 -9.59 -12.31
CA TYR A 81 9.33 -10.17 -13.12
C TYR A 81 10.62 -9.33 -13.08
N SER A 82 10.49 -8.02 -13.21
CA SER A 82 11.64 -7.10 -13.14
C SER A 82 12.38 -7.19 -11.79
N LEU A 83 11.64 -7.38 -10.69
CA LEU A 83 12.20 -7.48 -9.34
C LEU A 83 12.42 -8.93 -8.85
N LYS A 84 12.38 -9.93 -9.72
CA LYS A 84 12.34 -11.36 -9.33
C LYS A 84 13.45 -11.81 -8.38
N GLU A 85 14.64 -11.21 -8.46
CA GLU A 85 15.77 -11.53 -7.58
C GLU A 85 15.64 -10.90 -6.18
N HIS A 86 14.85 -9.83 -6.05
CA HIS A 86 14.76 -9.01 -4.85
C HIS A 86 13.34 -8.88 -4.29
N SER A 87 12.29 -9.29 -5.03
CA SER A 87 10.91 -9.15 -4.58
C SER A 87 10.59 -10.07 -3.41
N LEU A 88 9.89 -9.52 -2.41
CA LEU A 88 9.14 -10.27 -1.41
C LEU A 88 7.66 -10.37 -1.78
N GLY A 89 7.16 -9.42 -2.55
CA GLY A 89 5.76 -9.33 -2.91
C GLY A 89 5.29 -7.90 -3.07
N MET A 90 3.98 -7.72 -3.03
CA MET A 90 3.34 -6.42 -3.17
C MET A 90 2.36 -6.14 -2.04
N ASN A 91 2.23 -4.86 -1.71
CA ASN A 91 1.31 -4.38 -0.70
C ASN A 91 0.20 -3.53 -1.34
N ALA A 92 -1.03 -3.75 -0.92
CA ALA A 92 -2.18 -2.97 -1.40
C ALA A 92 -2.22 -1.57 -0.77
N GLY A 93 -1.91 -0.54 -1.55
CA GLY A 93 -1.99 0.86 -1.13
C GLY A 93 -3.36 1.46 -1.43
N ARG A 94 -4.20 1.70 -0.42
CA ARG A 94 -5.60 2.11 -0.60
C ARG A 94 -5.75 3.57 -1.05
N TRP A 95 -5.27 4.49 -0.23
CA TRP A 95 -5.55 5.92 -0.43
C TRP A 95 -4.87 6.49 -1.66
N ASP A 96 -3.62 6.12 -1.86
CA ASP A 96 -2.84 6.56 -2.99
C ASP A 96 -3.34 5.96 -4.30
N TYR A 97 -3.85 4.72 -4.28
CA TYR A 97 -4.47 4.10 -5.46
C TYR A 97 -5.72 4.87 -5.89
N ILE A 98 -6.63 5.18 -4.95
CA ILE A 98 -7.82 6.00 -5.22
C ILE A 98 -7.42 7.37 -5.74
N PHE A 99 -6.44 8.02 -5.11
CA PHE A 99 -5.96 9.33 -5.54
C PHE A 99 -5.36 9.29 -6.96
N SER A 100 -4.57 8.26 -7.29
CA SER A 100 -4.00 8.09 -8.62
C SER A 100 -5.09 7.88 -9.68
N ALA A 101 -6.15 7.12 -9.34
CA ALA A 101 -7.32 6.95 -10.22
C ALA A 101 -7.98 8.31 -10.51
N ILE A 102 -8.26 9.10 -9.48
CA ILE A 102 -8.81 10.46 -9.63
C ILE A 102 -7.90 11.34 -10.48
N LYS A 103 -6.59 11.34 -10.19
CA LYS A 103 -5.60 12.17 -10.87
C LYS A 103 -5.47 11.83 -12.36
N LYS A 104 -5.41 10.54 -12.69
CA LYS A 104 -5.21 10.08 -14.08
C LYS A 104 -6.47 10.28 -14.94
N HIS A 105 -7.66 10.24 -14.34
CA HIS A 105 -8.94 10.35 -15.05
C HIS A 105 -9.62 11.73 -14.90
N ARG A 106 -8.96 12.71 -14.31
CA ARG A 106 -9.53 14.05 -13.99
C ARG A 106 -10.11 14.80 -15.20
N ASP A 107 -9.60 14.52 -16.40
CA ASP A 107 -10.02 15.19 -17.62
C ASP A 107 -11.19 14.48 -18.35
N LEU A 108 -11.62 13.31 -17.82
CA LEU A 108 -12.75 12.55 -18.35
C LEU A 108 -14.05 13.06 -17.72
N LYS A 109 -14.93 13.62 -18.55
CA LYS A 109 -16.16 14.34 -18.11
C LYS A 109 -17.18 13.43 -17.45
N ASP A 110 -17.18 12.14 -17.80
CA ASP A 110 -18.19 11.18 -17.36
C ASP A 110 -17.78 10.42 -16.07
N ILE A 111 -16.60 10.71 -15.53
CA ILE A 111 -16.11 10.07 -14.30
C ILE A 111 -16.18 11.07 -13.16
N ASN A 112 -17.11 10.82 -12.23
CA ASN A 112 -17.24 11.58 -10.99
C ASN A 112 -17.18 10.63 -9.80
N PHE A 113 -16.17 10.79 -8.96
CA PHE A 113 -16.05 10.01 -7.75
C PHE A 113 -17.04 10.53 -6.69
N PRO A 114 -17.73 9.61 -5.96
CA PRO A 114 -18.64 10.00 -4.89
C PRO A 114 -17.89 10.47 -3.65
N ASP A 115 -18.63 10.76 -2.59
CA ASP A 115 -18.04 11.08 -1.28
C ASP A 115 -17.02 10.00 -0.88
N ARG A 116 -15.85 10.42 -0.40
CA ARG A 116 -14.73 9.51 -0.09
C ARG A 116 -15.11 8.39 0.89
N SER A 117 -16.08 8.60 1.76
CA SER A 117 -16.57 7.59 2.70
C SER A 117 -17.24 6.40 2.00
N GLN A 118 -17.72 6.59 0.79
CA GLN A 118 -18.40 5.57 -0.03
C GLN A 118 -17.41 4.75 -0.88
N ILE A 119 -16.15 5.19 -0.99
CA ILE A 119 -15.10 4.45 -1.72
C ILE A 119 -14.40 3.50 -0.76
N THR A 120 -14.96 2.30 -0.64
CA THR A 120 -14.42 1.23 0.21
C THR A 120 -13.57 0.25 -0.60
N MET A 121 -12.94 -0.72 0.06
CA MET A 121 -12.20 -1.79 -0.63
C MET A 121 -13.13 -2.78 -1.36
N THR A 122 -14.44 -2.65 -1.22
CA THR A 122 -15.44 -3.51 -1.84
C THR A 122 -16.10 -2.90 -3.08
N VAL A 123 -15.81 -1.65 -3.41
CA VAL A 123 -16.29 -1.05 -4.67
C VAL A 123 -15.62 -1.71 -5.89
N PRO A 124 -16.25 -1.71 -7.08
CA PRO A 124 -15.81 -2.54 -8.20
C PRO A 124 -14.32 -2.46 -8.51
N PHE A 125 -13.78 -1.28 -8.81
CA PHE A 125 -12.37 -1.13 -9.19
C PHE A 125 -11.39 -1.47 -8.05
N MET A 126 -11.75 -1.19 -6.79
CA MET A 126 -10.91 -1.53 -5.62
C MET A 126 -10.89 -3.02 -5.35
N LYS A 127 -12.03 -3.69 -5.53
CA LYS A 127 -12.13 -5.14 -5.42
C LYS A 127 -11.30 -5.82 -6.51
N ALA A 128 -11.49 -5.42 -7.78
CA ALA A 128 -10.71 -5.94 -8.91
C ALA A 128 -9.21 -5.78 -8.70
N TYR A 129 -8.76 -4.60 -8.27
CA TYR A 129 -7.37 -4.31 -7.97
C TYR A 129 -6.78 -5.24 -6.90
N THR A 130 -7.50 -5.47 -5.81
CA THR A 130 -7.00 -6.33 -4.72
C THR A 130 -7.01 -7.82 -5.09
N GLU A 131 -8.01 -8.27 -5.84
CA GLU A 131 -8.06 -9.64 -6.37
C GLU A 131 -6.91 -9.89 -7.36
N LEU A 132 -6.66 -8.98 -8.28
CA LEU A 132 -5.55 -9.08 -9.23
C LEU A 132 -4.19 -9.10 -8.53
N LEU A 133 -4.00 -8.29 -7.48
CA LEU A 133 -2.78 -8.27 -6.69
C LEU A 133 -2.51 -9.64 -6.07
N VAL A 134 -3.50 -10.24 -5.41
CA VAL A 134 -3.36 -11.59 -4.80
C VAL A 134 -3.07 -12.64 -5.87
N GLN A 135 -3.85 -12.66 -6.97
CA GLN A 135 -3.66 -13.60 -8.07
C GLN A 135 -2.25 -13.53 -8.66
N SER A 136 -1.79 -12.32 -8.98
CA SER A 136 -0.48 -12.12 -9.61
C SER A 136 0.66 -12.48 -8.67
N CYS A 137 0.60 -12.06 -7.41
CA CYS A 137 1.63 -12.37 -6.42
C CYS A 137 1.74 -13.88 -6.20
N HIS A 138 0.66 -14.55 -5.87
CA HIS A 138 0.68 -16.00 -5.55
C HIS A 138 1.04 -16.85 -6.76
N LYS A 139 0.57 -16.51 -7.95
CA LYS A 139 0.99 -17.17 -9.20
C LYS A 139 2.50 -17.13 -9.41
N ARG A 140 3.18 -16.14 -8.87
CA ARG A 140 4.64 -15.95 -8.98
C ARG A 140 5.41 -16.32 -7.72
N GLY A 141 4.75 -16.88 -6.71
CA GLY A 141 5.37 -17.27 -5.44
C GLY A 141 5.81 -16.08 -4.59
N ALA A 142 5.16 -14.92 -4.78
CA ALA A 142 5.39 -13.69 -4.05
C ALA A 142 4.26 -13.43 -3.04
N HIS A 143 4.55 -12.70 -1.96
CA HIS A 143 3.55 -12.39 -0.95
C HIS A 143 2.58 -11.28 -1.40
N ALA A 144 1.30 -11.46 -1.06
CA ALA A 144 0.29 -10.42 -1.15
C ALA A 144 0.03 -9.84 0.25
N ILE A 145 0.33 -8.55 0.46
CA ILE A 145 0.22 -7.89 1.75
C ILE A 145 -0.94 -6.90 1.73
N GLY A 146 -1.84 -7.02 2.70
CA GLY A 146 -2.98 -6.14 2.86
C GLY A 146 -2.60 -4.72 3.28
N GLY A 147 -3.48 -3.80 2.97
CA GLY A 147 -3.28 -2.38 3.24
C GLY A 147 -3.41 -2.01 4.72
N MET A 148 -2.95 -0.82 5.02
CA MET A 148 -3.06 -0.21 6.34
C MET A 148 -4.52 0.17 6.62
N SER A 149 -5.08 -0.28 7.74
CA SER A 149 -6.36 0.24 8.21
C SER A 149 -6.15 1.64 8.79
N ALA A 150 -6.97 2.60 8.36
CA ALA A 150 -6.80 4.01 8.75
C ALA A 150 -7.24 4.33 10.18
N PHE A 151 -7.86 3.38 10.87
CA PHE A 151 -8.37 3.58 12.22
C PHE A 151 -7.23 3.50 13.24
N ILE A 152 -7.10 4.55 14.06
CA ILE A 152 -6.09 4.65 15.10
C ILE A 152 -6.76 4.61 16.47
N PRO A 153 -6.29 3.76 17.40
CA PRO A 153 -6.79 3.75 18.75
C PRO A 153 -6.63 5.12 19.43
N ASN A 154 -7.66 5.58 20.14
CA ASN A 154 -7.62 6.80 20.91
C ASN A 154 -7.60 6.48 22.41
N ARG A 155 -6.43 6.54 23.02
CA ARG A 155 -6.25 6.21 24.46
C ARG A 155 -7.09 7.06 25.41
N ARG A 156 -7.56 8.24 24.95
CA ARG A 156 -8.41 9.14 25.74
C ARG A 156 -9.90 8.82 25.65
N ASN A 157 -10.30 7.96 24.69
CA ASN A 157 -11.70 7.58 24.51
C ASN A 157 -11.81 6.08 24.20
N PRO A 158 -12.09 5.25 25.23
CA PRO A 158 -12.20 3.80 25.09
C PRO A 158 -13.26 3.34 24.08
N GLU A 159 -14.42 4.00 24.02
CA GLU A 159 -15.51 3.61 23.09
C GLU A 159 -15.10 3.81 21.63
N ILE A 160 -14.38 4.90 21.35
CA ILE A 160 -13.84 5.15 19.99
C ILE A 160 -12.78 4.09 19.65
N THR A 161 -11.94 3.73 20.61
CA THR A 161 -10.91 2.70 20.45
C THR A 161 -11.52 1.34 20.15
N GLU A 162 -12.57 0.95 20.87
CA GLU A 162 -13.25 -0.33 20.65
C GLU A 162 -13.87 -0.42 19.25
N LYS A 163 -14.57 0.63 18.83
CA LYS A 163 -15.12 0.72 17.46
C LYS A 163 -14.02 0.67 16.38
N ALA A 164 -12.90 1.36 16.62
CA ALA A 164 -11.77 1.33 15.70
C ALA A 164 -11.17 -0.08 15.59
N ILE A 165 -10.99 -0.78 16.70
CA ILE A 165 -10.49 -2.16 16.74
C ILE A 165 -11.44 -3.11 16.00
N ASP A 166 -12.76 -2.99 16.21
CA ASP A 166 -13.74 -3.82 15.51
C ASP A 166 -13.70 -3.62 13.98
N GLN A 167 -13.57 -2.37 13.54
CA GLN A 167 -13.41 -2.08 12.11
C GLN A 167 -12.11 -2.63 11.54
N VAL A 168 -11.01 -2.54 12.29
CA VAL A 168 -9.73 -3.15 11.88
C VAL A 168 -9.86 -4.67 11.76
N LYS A 169 -10.50 -5.35 12.71
CA LYS A 169 -10.74 -6.80 12.65
C LYS A 169 -11.49 -7.18 11.38
N LYS A 170 -12.63 -6.55 11.13
CA LYS A 170 -13.45 -6.79 9.92
C LYS A 170 -12.69 -6.56 8.62
N ASP A 171 -11.85 -5.52 8.58
CA ASP A 171 -11.01 -5.23 7.43
C ASP A 171 -9.98 -6.34 7.20
N LYS A 172 -9.33 -6.83 8.27
CA LYS A 172 -8.34 -7.92 8.19
C LYS A 172 -8.96 -9.29 7.93
N GLU A 173 -10.13 -9.57 8.48
CA GLU A 173 -10.91 -10.78 8.15
C GLU A 173 -11.25 -10.81 6.65
N ARG A 174 -11.63 -9.69 6.08
CA ARG A 174 -11.85 -9.59 4.63
C ARG A 174 -10.56 -9.86 3.87
N GLU A 175 -9.43 -9.23 4.23
CA GLU A 175 -8.14 -9.41 3.57
C GLU A 175 -7.67 -10.86 3.61
N VAL A 176 -7.68 -11.51 4.77
CA VAL A 176 -7.25 -12.91 4.87
C VAL A 176 -8.15 -13.85 4.07
N ASN A 177 -9.47 -13.59 4.03
CA ASN A 177 -10.40 -14.36 3.23
C ASN A 177 -10.23 -14.16 1.72
N MET A 178 -9.65 -13.03 1.29
CA MET A 178 -9.27 -12.77 -0.09
C MET A 178 -7.94 -13.44 -0.49
N GLY A 179 -7.20 -13.97 0.47
CA GLY A 179 -5.92 -14.65 0.24
C GLY A 179 -4.68 -13.82 0.60
N PHE A 180 -4.82 -12.67 1.25
CA PHE A 180 -3.65 -11.93 1.70
C PHE A 180 -2.86 -12.68 2.77
N ASP A 181 -1.53 -12.65 2.69
CA ASP A 181 -0.60 -13.35 3.59
C ASP A 181 -0.36 -12.61 4.90
N GLY A 182 -0.58 -11.31 4.90
CA GLY A 182 -0.34 -10.45 6.04
C GLY A 182 -0.86 -9.05 5.78
N SER A 183 -0.54 -8.12 6.66
CA SER A 183 -1.05 -6.75 6.56
C SER A 183 -0.13 -5.73 7.20
N TRP A 184 -0.26 -4.49 6.77
CA TRP A 184 0.29 -3.34 7.47
C TRP A 184 -0.65 -2.82 8.55
N VAL A 185 -0.07 -2.16 9.54
CA VAL A 185 -0.78 -1.46 10.61
C VAL A 185 -0.36 0.00 10.69
N ALA A 186 -1.32 0.88 10.96
CA ALA A 186 -1.07 2.31 11.12
C ALA A 186 -0.52 2.68 12.51
N HIS A 187 -0.63 1.77 13.49
CA HIS A 187 -0.22 2.01 14.87
C HIS A 187 0.26 0.72 15.54
N PRO A 188 1.30 0.76 16.39
CA PRO A 188 1.82 -0.42 17.08
C PRO A 188 0.78 -1.19 17.89
N ASP A 189 -0.18 -0.52 18.51
CA ASP A 189 -1.24 -1.14 19.29
C ASP A 189 -2.18 -2.03 18.44
N LEU A 190 -2.15 -1.90 17.11
CA LEU A 190 -2.92 -2.72 16.18
C LEU A 190 -2.20 -4.02 15.75
N VAL A 191 -0.91 -4.14 16.01
CA VAL A 191 -0.11 -5.32 15.62
C VAL A 191 -0.74 -6.59 16.16
N LYS A 192 -1.07 -6.62 17.47
CA LYS A 192 -1.67 -7.80 18.08
C LYS A 192 -3.02 -8.14 17.46
N VAL A 193 -3.87 -7.15 17.24
CA VAL A 193 -5.19 -7.34 16.64
C VAL A 193 -5.10 -7.97 15.26
N CYS A 194 -4.20 -7.46 14.40
CA CYS A 194 -3.99 -8.01 13.06
C CYS A 194 -3.38 -9.42 13.11
N LYS A 195 -2.37 -9.63 13.96
CA LYS A 195 -1.75 -10.96 14.13
C LYS A 195 -2.75 -12.02 14.59
N ASP A 196 -3.64 -11.68 15.52
CA ASP A 196 -4.66 -12.61 16.02
C ASP A 196 -5.61 -13.01 14.88
N VAL A 197 -6.10 -12.05 14.08
CA VAL A 197 -6.99 -12.34 12.94
C VAL A 197 -6.33 -13.27 11.91
N PHE A 198 -5.09 -12.96 11.49
CA PHE A 198 -4.38 -13.81 10.54
C PHE A 198 -4.07 -15.18 11.11
N LYS A 199 -3.61 -15.26 12.37
CA LYS A 199 -3.33 -16.54 13.05
C LYS A 199 -4.57 -17.42 13.17
N ASP A 200 -5.71 -16.86 13.55
CA ASP A 200 -6.96 -17.61 13.69
C ASP A 200 -7.44 -18.16 12.34
N SER A 201 -7.24 -17.42 11.26
CA SER A 201 -7.63 -17.83 9.91
C SER A 201 -6.64 -18.78 9.24
N LEU A 202 -5.34 -18.57 9.41
CA LEU A 202 -4.28 -19.40 8.81
C LEU A 202 -4.02 -20.70 9.59
N GLY A 203 -4.36 -20.72 10.89
CA GLY A 203 -4.08 -21.85 11.77
C GLY A 203 -2.59 -22.14 11.91
N THR A 204 -2.13 -23.25 11.35
CA THR A 204 -0.72 -23.65 11.37
C THR A 204 0.09 -23.19 10.16
N LYS A 205 -0.54 -22.60 9.16
CA LYS A 205 0.14 -22.07 7.97
C LYS A 205 0.80 -20.74 8.27
N GLU A 206 1.99 -20.53 7.71
CA GLU A 206 2.70 -19.25 7.83
C GLU A 206 2.18 -18.18 6.85
N ASN A 207 1.62 -18.60 5.73
CA ASN A 207 1.10 -17.73 4.65
C ASN A 207 0.06 -18.47 3.80
N GLN A 208 -0.39 -17.82 2.73
CA GLN A 208 -1.37 -18.36 1.78
C GLN A 208 -0.83 -18.40 0.34
N ILE A 209 0.47 -18.34 0.11
CA ILE A 209 1.06 -18.30 -1.24
C ILE A 209 0.57 -19.46 -2.13
N ASP A 210 0.30 -20.62 -1.54
CA ASP A 210 -0.24 -21.79 -2.26
C ASP A 210 -1.69 -21.59 -2.72
N PHE A 211 -2.40 -20.62 -2.19
CA PHE A 211 -3.75 -20.27 -2.61
C PHE A 211 -3.69 -19.29 -3.78
N VAL A 212 -3.82 -19.81 -5.01
CA VAL A 212 -3.87 -18.99 -6.23
C VAL A 212 -5.31 -18.92 -6.71
N PRO A 213 -6.04 -17.82 -6.45
CA PRO A 213 -7.40 -17.66 -6.97
C PRO A 213 -7.34 -17.56 -8.51
N ASN A 214 -8.11 -18.40 -9.19
CA ASN A 214 -8.18 -18.39 -10.66
C ASN A 214 -9.40 -17.61 -11.19
N GLU A 215 -10.36 -17.31 -10.32
CA GLU A 215 -11.59 -16.61 -10.65
C GLU A 215 -11.86 -15.49 -9.63
N PRO A 216 -12.46 -14.37 -10.07
CA PRO A 216 -12.71 -14.04 -11.47
C PRO A 216 -11.44 -13.68 -12.23
N VAL A 217 -11.44 -13.85 -13.56
CA VAL A 217 -10.38 -13.29 -14.42
C VAL A 217 -10.54 -11.78 -14.46
N ILE A 218 -9.59 -11.08 -13.91
CA ILE A 218 -9.63 -9.61 -13.81
C ILE A 218 -9.23 -8.99 -15.14
N SER A 219 -10.12 -8.23 -15.75
CA SER A 219 -9.86 -7.47 -16.97
C SER A 219 -9.49 -6.02 -16.69
N GLU A 220 -8.87 -5.36 -17.66
CA GLU A 220 -8.55 -3.93 -17.60
C GLU A 220 -9.80 -3.05 -17.34
N ASN A 221 -10.94 -3.42 -17.92
CA ASN A 221 -12.18 -2.70 -17.70
C ASN A 221 -12.66 -2.80 -16.24
N MET A 222 -12.42 -3.92 -15.56
CA MET A 222 -12.76 -4.07 -14.14
C MET A 222 -11.90 -3.17 -13.26
N LEU A 223 -10.63 -2.96 -13.60
CA LEU A 223 -9.73 -2.03 -12.91
C LEU A 223 -10.13 -0.56 -13.08
N GLN A 224 -10.92 -0.26 -14.09
CA GLN A 224 -11.41 1.09 -14.42
C GLN A 224 -12.92 1.24 -14.22
N ASP A 225 -13.58 0.28 -13.59
CA ASP A 225 -15.00 0.38 -13.27
C ASP A 225 -15.21 1.28 -12.05
N PHE A 226 -15.21 2.59 -12.31
CA PHE A 226 -15.47 3.63 -11.29
C PHE A 226 -16.96 3.85 -11.02
N ASN A 227 -17.83 3.07 -11.63
CA ASN A 227 -19.26 3.13 -11.35
C ASN A 227 -19.53 2.46 -9.99
N ILE A 228 -19.94 3.26 -9.02
CA ILE A 228 -20.29 2.80 -7.67
C ILE A 228 -21.81 2.91 -7.49
N PRO A 229 -22.55 1.82 -7.65
CA PRO A 229 -24.01 1.86 -7.62
C PRO A 229 -24.55 2.44 -6.30
N GLY A 230 -25.53 3.35 -6.42
CA GLY A 230 -26.15 3.99 -5.25
C GLY A 230 -25.30 5.03 -4.54
N SER A 231 -24.12 5.33 -5.05
CA SER A 231 -23.27 6.37 -4.47
C SER A 231 -23.76 7.78 -4.84
N THR A 232 -23.36 8.75 -4.02
CA THR A 232 -23.80 10.14 -4.16
C THR A 232 -22.64 11.11 -3.89
N ILE A 233 -22.76 12.31 -4.45
CA ILE A 233 -21.93 13.46 -4.10
C ILE A 233 -22.78 14.38 -3.25
N THR A 234 -22.37 14.62 -2.00
CA THR A 234 -23.11 15.44 -1.06
C THR A 234 -22.39 16.74 -0.74
N GLU A 235 -23.13 17.75 -0.30
CA GLU A 235 -22.55 19.00 0.20
C GLU A 235 -21.63 18.73 1.41
N GLU A 236 -22.00 17.81 2.30
CA GLU A 236 -21.17 17.45 3.45
C GLU A 236 -19.87 16.76 3.02
N GLY A 237 -19.91 15.92 2.00
CA GLY A 237 -18.70 15.31 1.41
C GLY A 237 -17.74 16.36 0.86
N ILE A 238 -18.26 17.34 0.11
CA ILE A 238 -17.46 18.45 -0.41
C ILE A 238 -16.89 19.30 0.74
N ARG A 239 -17.72 19.67 1.72
CA ARG A 239 -17.28 20.43 2.89
C ARG A 239 -16.22 19.70 3.70
N THR A 240 -16.35 18.40 3.83
CA THR A 240 -15.36 17.56 4.51
C THR A 240 -14.02 17.60 3.79
N ASN A 241 -14.01 17.45 2.46
CA ASN A 241 -12.79 17.53 1.68
C ASN A 241 -12.10 18.90 1.80
N ILE A 242 -12.86 19.98 1.70
CA ILE A 242 -12.33 21.35 1.84
C ILE A 242 -11.77 21.56 3.26
N ARG A 243 -12.51 21.14 4.31
CA ARG A 243 -12.09 21.28 5.70
C ARG A 243 -10.81 20.52 5.99
N VAL A 244 -10.72 19.26 5.54
CA VAL A 244 -9.51 18.44 5.67
C VAL A 244 -8.33 19.11 4.97
N GLY A 245 -8.54 19.60 3.75
CA GLY A 245 -7.49 20.30 3.00
C GLY A 245 -6.96 21.54 3.73
N ILE A 246 -7.86 22.38 4.25
CA ILE A 246 -7.49 23.60 4.99
C ILE A 246 -6.71 23.25 6.28
N LEU A 247 -7.24 22.34 7.10
CA LEU A 247 -6.61 21.96 8.37
C LEU A 247 -5.25 21.28 8.15
N TYR A 248 -5.13 20.55 7.07
CA TYR A 248 -3.90 19.88 6.73
C TYR A 248 -2.81 20.86 6.25
N ILE A 249 -3.16 21.81 5.38
CA ILE A 249 -2.25 22.88 4.96
C ILE A 249 -1.83 23.72 6.18
N GLN A 250 -2.77 24.04 7.08
CA GLN A 250 -2.47 24.72 8.34
C GLN A 250 -1.44 23.96 9.18
N SER A 251 -1.65 22.65 9.39
CA SER A 251 -0.72 21.80 10.14
C SER A 251 0.67 21.81 9.50
N TRP A 252 0.74 21.71 8.19
CA TRP A 252 2.00 21.74 7.45
C TRP A 252 2.72 23.10 7.58
N LEU A 253 2.00 24.21 7.46
CA LEU A 253 2.56 25.56 7.66
C LEU A 253 3.09 25.78 9.06
N LEU A 254 2.55 25.06 10.05
CA LEU A 254 3.02 25.06 11.44
C LEU A 254 4.17 24.07 11.70
N GLY A 255 4.71 23.44 10.65
CA GLY A 255 5.84 22.52 10.72
C GLY A 255 5.47 21.05 10.99
N GLN A 256 4.18 20.71 11.01
CA GLN A 256 3.72 19.34 11.22
C GLN A 256 3.35 18.69 9.87
N GLY A 257 4.17 17.79 9.37
CA GLY A 257 3.96 17.08 8.10
C GLY A 257 2.99 15.89 8.19
N ALA A 258 2.60 15.47 9.40
CA ALA A 258 1.58 14.46 9.64
C ALA A 258 0.57 15.00 10.65
N ALA A 259 -0.72 14.92 10.33
CA ALA A 259 -1.79 15.44 11.16
C ALA A 259 -2.88 14.40 11.41
N ALA A 260 -3.29 14.20 12.66
CA ALA A 260 -4.45 13.39 13.01
C ALA A 260 -5.71 14.25 12.85
N LEU A 261 -6.46 14.04 11.78
CA LEU A 261 -7.70 14.74 11.48
C LEU A 261 -8.88 13.74 11.46
N TYR A 262 -9.91 13.99 12.26
CA TYR A 262 -11.15 13.18 12.29
C TYR A 262 -10.93 11.67 12.40
N LEU A 263 -10.12 11.20 13.34
CA LEU A 263 -9.78 9.78 13.56
C LEU A 263 -8.93 9.14 12.43
N SER A 264 -8.46 9.92 11.49
CA SER A 264 -7.61 9.47 10.41
C SER A 264 -6.26 10.16 10.47
N LEU A 265 -5.18 9.43 10.32
CA LEU A 265 -3.86 10.01 10.17
C LEU A 265 -3.68 10.43 8.71
N ILE A 266 -3.41 11.70 8.48
CA ILE A 266 -3.16 12.25 7.14
C ILE A 266 -1.71 12.67 7.08
N HIS A 267 -0.98 12.16 6.07
CA HIS A 267 0.42 12.48 5.83
C HIS A 267 0.58 13.28 4.55
N ILE A 268 1.53 14.20 4.53
CA ILE A 268 2.14 14.63 3.29
C ILE A 268 3.30 13.69 3.01
N SER A 269 3.03 12.57 2.38
CA SER A 269 4.04 11.63 1.95
C SER A 269 4.45 11.85 0.49
N GLU A 270 3.70 12.67 -0.24
CA GLU A 270 3.87 12.82 -1.67
C GLU A 270 5.01 13.81 -2.00
N PRO A 271 6.13 13.36 -2.55
CA PRO A 271 7.20 14.25 -2.98
C PRO A 271 6.77 15.21 -4.08
N THR A 272 5.81 14.82 -4.90
CA THR A 272 5.21 15.68 -5.94
C THR A 272 4.63 16.98 -5.41
N ARG A 273 4.29 17.03 -4.14
CA ARG A 273 3.80 18.25 -3.48
C ARG A 273 4.87 19.29 -3.25
N ARG A 274 6.14 18.93 -3.42
CA ARG A 274 7.29 19.82 -3.26
C ARG A 274 7.76 20.43 -4.56
N HIS A 275 7.16 20.05 -5.69
CA HIS A 275 7.50 20.53 -7.01
C HIS A 275 6.50 21.54 -7.57
N LEU A 276 5.63 22.05 -6.71
CA LEU A 276 4.73 23.14 -7.03
C LEU A 276 5.31 24.47 -6.60
#